data_d19be72e0e0a4b655605209be5ca0e45
#
_entry.id   d19be72e0e0a4b655605209be5ca0e45
#
_cell.length_a   1.000
_cell.length_b   1.000
_cell.length_c   1.000
_cell.angle_alpha   90.00
_cell.angle_beta   90.00
_cell.angle_gamma   90.00
#
_symmetry.space_group_name_H-M   'P 1'
#
loop_
_entity.id
_entity.type
_entity.pdbx_description
1 polymer ?
#
loop_
_entity_poly.entity_id
_entity_poly.type
_entity_poly.pdbx_seq_one_letter_code
_entity_poly.pdbx_strand_id
1 'polypeptide(L)'
;MISEARKPRPIKRHAAPALAAMLLIAAQGLHAAPPSGDVEFMNKAAQAGQMEIEASNLAQNKAGSGAVKRFAGQMLQDHRAAAADLKRLASAKGVQLPTTPSQDDKKKLEALGALNGASFDKQYASEVGVKAHNEAVALFRKASAEARDTDVREFARKTLPTLEHHLEMAKTMASEVSR
;
A
#
# COMPACT_ATOMS: atom_id res chain seq x y z
N MET A 1 20.23 -86.22 49.73
CA MET A 1 20.45 -85.39 48.58
C MET A 1 19.20 -84.48 48.44
N ILE A 2 19.30 -83.28 48.88
CA ILE A 2 18.13 -82.32 48.90
C ILE A 2 18.36 -81.28 47.79
N SER A 3 17.48 -81.35 46.83
CA SER A 3 17.49 -80.36 45.69
C SER A 3 16.95 -79.06 46.16
N GLU A 4 17.78 -77.99 46.11
CA GLU A 4 17.38 -76.64 46.36
C GLU A 4 16.70 -76.06 45.12
N ALA A 5 15.41 -75.69 45.29
CA ALA A 5 14.62 -75.01 44.26
C ALA A 5 15.03 -73.53 44.20
N ARG A 6 15.56 -73.08 43.04
CA ARG A 6 15.87 -71.69 42.75
C ARG A 6 14.59 -70.85 42.63
N LYS A 7 14.47 -69.81 43.47
CA LYS A 7 13.42 -68.78 43.37
C LYS A 7 13.61 -67.91 42.13
N PRO A 8 12.52 -67.57 41.40
CA PRO A 8 12.60 -66.64 40.25
C PRO A 8 12.80 -65.21 40.71
N ARG A 9 13.69 -64.49 40.01
CA ARG A 9 13.96 -63.10 40.23
C ARG A 9 12.82 -62.21 39.66
N PRO A 10 12.42 -61.08 40.36
CA PRO A 10 11.39 -60.22 39.85
C PRO A 10 11.91 -59.38 38.69
N ILE A 11 11.16 -59.38 37.57
CA ILE A 11 11.41 -58.54 36.40
C ILE A 11 10.94 -57.11 36.72
N LYS A 12 11.91 -56.19 36.80
CA LYS A 12 11.61 -54.74 36.92
C LYS A 12 11.05 -54.25 35.59
N ARG A 13 9.76 -53.96 35.55
CA ARG A 13 9.10 -53.25 34.43
C ARG A 13 9.48 -51.78 34.49
N HIS A 14 10.33 -51.31 33.60
CA HIS A 14 10.57 -49.91 33.38
C HIS A 14 9.37 -49.34 32.65
N ALA A 15 8.59 -48.51 33.35
CA ALA A 15 7.56 -47.66 32.74
C ALA A 15 8.23 -46.56 31.93
N ALA A 16 8.08 -46.59 30.61
CA ALA A 16 8.49 -45.51 29.75
C ALA A 16 7.49 -44.34 29.90
N PRO A 17 7.96 -43.11 30.08
CA PRO A 17 7.04 -41.95 30.04
C PRO A 17 6.56 -41.71 28.61
N ALA A 18 5.26 -41.80 28.39
CA ALA A 18 4.62 -41.37 27.17
C ALA A 18 4.76 -39.83 27.06
N LEU A 19 5.65 -39.39 26.17
CA LEU A 19 5.69 -37.96 25.76
C LEU A 19 4.42 -37.68 24.96
N ALA A 20 3.44 -37.05 25.59
CA ALA A 20 2.32 -36.41 24.90
C ALA A 20 2.83 -35.17 24.17
N ALA A 21 3.14 -35.31 22.88
CA ALA A 21 3.39 -34.17 22.00
C ALA A 21 2.08 -33.43 21.79
N MET A 22 1.87 -32.33 22.53
CA MET A 22 0.83 -31.35 22.24
C MET A 22 1.19 -30.66 20.93
N LEU A 23 0.53 -31.05 19.83
CA LEU A 23 0.49 -30.24 18.62
C LEU A 23 -0.30 -28.95 18.93
N LEU A 24 0.41 -27.87 19.17
CA LEU A 24 -0.12 -26.53 19.07
C LEU A 24 -0.42 -26.25 17.59
N ILE A 25 -1.63 -26.57 17.14
CA ILE A 25 -2.15 -26.06 15.87
C ILE A 25 -2.37 -24.58 16.11
N ALA A 26 -1.40 -23.77 15.71
CA ALA A 26 -1.60 -22.33 15.55
C ALA A 26 -2.74 -22.17 14.55
N ALA A 27 -3.93 -21.81 15.04
CA ALA A 27 -5.03 -21.37 14.22
C ALA A 27 -4.58 -20.06 13.54
N GLN A 28 -3.91 -20.19 12.41
CA GLN A 28 -3.74 -19.08 11.48
C GLN A 28 -5.15 -18.76 10.99
N GLY A 29 -5.73 -17.68 11.54
CA GLY A 29 -7.02 -17.22 11.12
C GLY A 29 -7.03 -17.11 9.60
N LEU A 30 -7.84 -17.93 8.95
CA LEU A 30 -8.13 -17.82 7.52
C LEU A 30 -8.78 -16.46 7.32
N HIS A 31 -7.96 -15.43 7.09
CA HIS A 31 -8.47 -14.16 6.61
C HIS A 31 -9.02 -14.43 5.20
N ALA A 32 -10.32 -14.39 5.06
CA ALA A 32 -10.94 -14.48 3.74
C ALA A 32 -10.34 -13.37 2.86
N ALA A 33 -9.99 -13.71 1.62
CA ALA A 33 -9.48 -12.72 0.67
C ALA A 33 -10.49 -11.57 0.55
N PRO A 34 -10.02 -10.32 0.44
CA PRO A 34 -10.92 -9.19 0.29
C PRO A 34 -11.82 -9.35 -0.95
N PRO A 35 -13.03 -8.78 -0.95
CA PRO A 35 -13.87 -8.73 -2.12
C PRO A 35 -13.14 -8.13 -3.33
N SER A 36 -13.48 -8.59 -4.54
CA SER A 36 -12.79 -8.16 -5.77
C SER A 36 -12.78 -6.64 -5.98
N GLY A 37 -13.84 -5.94 -5.58
CA GLY A 37 -13.91 -4.48 -5.62
C GLY A 37 -12.89 -3.79 -4.70
N ASP A 38 -12.63 -4.38 -3.54
CA ASP A 38 -11.63 -3.86 -2.59
C ASP A 38 -10.21 -4.12 -3.11
N VAL A 39 -9.98 -5.27 -3.75
CA VAL A 39 -8.70 -5.57 -4.42
C VAL A 39 -8.48 -4.61 -5.60
N GLU A 40 -9.51 -4.32 -6.40
CA GLU A 40 -9.43 -3.35 -7.49
C GLU A 40 -9.09 -1.95 -6.99
N PHE A 41 -9.72 -1.51 -5.90
CA PHE A 41 -9.37 -0.24 -5.24
C PHE A 41 -7.89 -0.21 -4.83
N MET A 42 -7.40 -1.22 -4.13
CA MET A 42 -6.01 -1.29 -3.69
C MET A 42 -5.03 -1.24 -4.87
N ASN A 43 -5.34 -1.94 -5.96
CA ASN A 43 -4.51 -1.93 -7.17
C ASN A 43 -4.48 -0.55 -7.84
N LYS A 44 -5.65 0.10 -8.00
CA LYS A 44 -5.73 1.46 -8.55
C LYS A 44 -5.01 2.48 -7.67
N ALA A 45 -5.19 2.40 -6.35
CA ALA A 45 -4.50 3.27 -5.41
C ALA A 45 -2.97 3.09 -5.46
N ALA A 46 -2.48 1.85 -5.60
CA ALA A 46 -1.06 1.57 -5.75
C ALA A 46 -0.49 2.16 -7.03
N GLN A 47 -1.17 1.97 -8.17
CA GLN A 47 -0.71 2.50 -9.48
C GLN A 47 -0.71 4.03 -9.51
N ALA A 48 -1.78 4.67 -9.01
CA ALA A 48 -1.87 6.12 -8.91
C ALA A 48 -0.76 6.70 -8.01
N GLY A 49 -0.56 6.11 -6.82
CA GLY A 49 0.49 6.54 -5.90
C GLY A 49 1.90 6.41 -6.50
N GLN A 50 2.18 5.34 -7.27
CA GLN A 50 3.46 5.20 -7.98
C GLN A 50 3.64 6.29 -9.04
N MET A 51 2.61 6.58 -9.82
CA MET A 51 2.63 7.65 -10.83
C MET A 51 2.94 9.00 -10.18
N GLU A 52 2.27 9.33 -9.08
CA GLU A 52 2.45 10.61 -8.37
C GLU A 52 3.84 10.73 -7.74
N ILE A 53 4.41 9.64 -7.20
CA ILE A 53 5.78 9.59 -6.70
C ILE A 53 6.80 9.82 -7.85
N GLU A 54 6.63 9.14 -8.98
CA GLU A 54 7.54 9.27 -10.13
C GLU A 54 7.45 10.67 -10.75
N ALA A 55 6.25 11.22 -10.95
CA ALA A 55 6.05 12.59 -11.43
C ALA A 55 6.66 13.62 -10.49
N SER A 56 6.53 13.42 -9.18
CA SER A 56 7.10 14.34 -8.19
C SER A 56 8.63 14.26 -8.12
N ASN A 57 9.23 13.10 -8.37
CA ASN A 57 10.68 12.99 -8.56
C ASN A 57 11.14 13.77 -9.83
N LEU A 58 10.39 13.69 -10.93
CA LEU A 58 10.68 14.52 -12.11
C LEU A 58 10.61 16.01 -11.80
N ALA A 59 9.60 16.44 -11.02
CA ALA A 59 9.39 17.83 -10.66
C ALA A 59 10.55 18.42 -9.86
N GLN A 60 11.21 17.65 -8.98
CA GLN A 60 12.38 18.14 -8.26
C GLN A 60 13.51 18.59 -9.18
N ASN A 61 13.67 17.95 -10.34
CA ASN A 61 14.76 18.21 -11.27
C ASN A 61 14.35 19.12 -12.42
N LYS A 62 13.10 19.07 -12.89
CA LYS A 62 12.63 19.68 -14.14
C LYS A 62 11.81 20.95 -13.95
N ALA A 63 11.21 21.13 -12.79
CA ALA A 63 10.38 22.31 -12.51
C ALA A 63 11.23 23.59 -12.45
N GLY A 64 10.72 24.65 -13.06
CA GLY A 64 11.24 25.99 -12.92
C GLY A 64 10.68 26.70 -11.69
N SER A 65 9.41 26.43 -11.35
CA SER A 65 8.69 27.05 -10.25
C SER A 65 9.07 26.48 -8.88
N GLY A 66 9.39 27.36 -7.93
CA GLY A 66 9.57 26.98 -6.53
C GLY A 66 8.29 26.43 -5.88
N ALA A 67 7.11 26.87 -6.33
CA ALA A 67 5.82 26.34 -5.85
C ALA A 67 5.63 24.89 -6.26
N VAL A 68 5.96 24.54 -7.52
CA VAL A 68 5.90 23.14 -8.01
C VAL A 68 6.87 22.26 -7.23
N LYS A 69 8.11 22.72 -7.00
CA LYS A 69 9.10 21.94 -6.23
C LYS A 69 8.65 21.68 -4.78
N ARG A 70 8.08 22.69 -4.13
CA ARG A 70 7.56 22.52 -2.75
C ARG A 70 6.39 21.54 -2.72
N PHE A 71 5.43 21.70 -3.63
CA PHE A 71 4.30 20.76 -3.75
C PHE A 71 4.80 19.33 -4.00
N ALA A 72 5.69 19.13 -4.97
CA ALA A 72 6.26 17.83 -5.26
C ALA A 72 7.02 17.22 -4.07
N GLY A 73 7.70 18.04 -3.27
CA GLY A 73 8.34 17.60 -2.01
C GLY A 73 7.34 17.02 -1.02
N GLN A 74 6.20 17.71 -0.82
CA GLN A 74 5.11 17.21 0.02
C GLN A 74 4.49 15.92 -0.53
N MET A 75 4.26 15.86 -1.85
CA MET A 75 3.76 14.65 -2.51
C MET A 75 4.67 13.45 -2.27
N LEU A 76 5.98 13.62 -2.40
CA LEU A 76 6.95 12.53 -2.14
C LEU A 76 6.86 11.99 -0.72
N GLN A 77 6.71 12.87 0.26
CA GLN A 77 6.60 12.47 1.66
C GLN A 77 5.31 11.68 1.90
N ASP A 78 4.17 12.26 1.54
CA ASP A 78 2.86 11.72 1.90
C ASP A 78 2.49 10.47 1.10
N HIS A 79 2.78 10.46 -0.22
CA HIS A 79 2.49 9.29 -1.05
C HIS A 79 3.40 8.10 -0.75
N ARG A 80 4.66 8.31 -0.35
CA ARG A 80 5.52 7.22 0.15
C ARG A 80 4.99 6.62 1.45
N ALA A 81 4.50 7.46 2.35
CA ALA A 81 3.88 6.99 3.60
C ALA A 81 2.60 6.19 3.31
N ALA A 82 1.70 6.72 2.46
CA ALA A 82 0.48 6.05 2.05
C ALA A 82 0.76 4.72 1.32
N ALA A 83 1.77 4.69 0.44
CA ALA A 83 2.18 3.46 -0.25
C ALA A 83 2.70 2.39 0.72
N ALA A 84 3.44 2.78 1.77
CA ALA A 84 3.90 1.86 2.81
C ALA A 84 2.72 1.30 3.63
N ASP A 85 1.73 2.13 3.97
CA ASP A 85 0.53 1.71 4.67
C ASP A 85 -0.30 0.74 3.81
N LEU A 86 -0.51 1.08 2.53
CA LEU A 86 -1.23 0.22 1.57
C LEU A 86 -0.53 -1.13 1.37
N LYS A 87 0.81 -1.13 1.29
CA LYS A 87 1.60 -2.36 1.15
C LYS A 87 1.42 -3.26 2.38
N ARG A 88 1.42 -2.69 3.59
CA ARG A 88 1.16 -3.47 4.82
C ARG A 88 -0.24 -4.07 4.84
N LEU A 89 -1.23 -3.26 4.47
CA LEU A 89 -2.63 -3.71 4.36
C LEU A 89 -2.76 -4.86 3.35
N ALA A 90 -2.24 -4.69 2.14
CA ALA A 90 -2.31 -5.70 1.09
C ALA A 90 -1.60 -7.00 1.50
N SER A 91 -0.42 -6.90 2.13
CA SER A 91 0.29 -8.08 2.66
C SER A 91 -0.52 -8.83 3.71
N ALA A 92 -1.18 -8.12 4.64
CA ALA A 92 -2.03 -8.74 5.65
C ALA A 92 -3.27 -9.43 5.03
N LYS A 93 -3.70 -8.98 3.85
CA LYS A 93 -4.85 -9.55 3.10
C LYS A 93 -4.43 -10.57 2.03
N GLY A 94 -3.15 -10.87 1.88
CA GLY A 94 -2.65 -11.77 0.83
C GLY A 94 -2.80 -11.23 -0.59
N VAL A 95 -2.91 -9.89 -0.75
CA VAL A 95 -3.05 -9.23 -2.05
C VAL A 95 -1.68 -8.77 -2.55
N GLN A 96 -1.37 -9.09 -3.80
CA GLN A 96 -0.18 -8.59 -4.49
C GLN A 96 -0.51 -7.30 -5.23
N LEU A 97 0.14 -6.20 -4.84
CA LEU A 97 -0.06 -4.90 -5.48
C LEU A 97 0.84 -4.74 -6.72
N PRO A 98 0.38 -3.98 -7.73
CA PRO A 98 1.25 -3.48 -8.79
C PRO A 98 2.39 -2.64 -8.19
N THR A 99 3.59 -2.82 -8.74
CA THR A 99 4.80 -2.10 -8.31
C THR A 99 5.18 -0.96 -9.27
N THR A 100 4.40 -0.76 -10.32
CA THR A 100 4.62 0.28 -11.33
C THR A 100 3.31 0.95 -11.69
N PRO A 101 3.35 2.19 -12.22
CA PRO A 101 2.19 2.86 -12.76
C PRO A 101 1.50 2.06 -13.87
N SER A 102 0.24 2.39 -14.17
CA SER A 102 -0.48 1.82 -15.31
C SER A 102 0.22 2.18 -16.63
N GLN A 103 -0.09 1.47 -17.72
CA GLN A 103 0.48 1.78 -19.02
C GLN A 103 0.14 3.20 -19.50
N ASP A 104 -1.06 3.68 -19.20
CA ASP A 104 -1.47 5.04 -19.56
C ASP A 104 -0.75 6.08 -18.70
N ASP A 105 -0.51 5.80 -17.42
CA ASP A 105 0.26 6.68 -16.56
C ASP A 105 1.73 6.74 -16.94
N LYS A 106 2.31 5.63 -17.41
CA LYS A 106 3.68 5.62 -17.98
C LYS A 106 3.80 6.56 -19.19
N LYS A 107 2.83 6.56 -20.09
CA LYS A 107 2.80 7.50 -21.23
C LYS A 107 2.71 8.97 -20.76
N LYS A 108 1.90 9.24 -19.74
CA LYS A 108 1.82 10.59 -19.14
C LYS A 108 3.14 11.01 -18.51
N LEU A 109 3.80 10.11 -17.78
CA LEU A 109 5.13 10.35 -17.20
C LEU A 109 6.20 10.60 -18.27
N GLU A 110 6.18 9.85 -19.35
CA GLU A 110 7.08 10.01 -20.49
C GLU A 110 6.89 11.39 -21.15
N ALA A 111 5.65 11.76 -21.45
CA ALA A 111 5.31 13.07 -21.97
C ALA A 111 5.72 14.21 -21.03
N LEU A 112 5.45 14.08 -19.73
CA LEU A 112 5.88 15.03 -18.71
C LEU A 112 7.40 15.12 -18.62
N GLY A 113 8.08 13.98 -18.69
CA GLY A 113 9.54 13.88 -18.64
C GLY A 113 10.26 14.56 -19.80
N ALA A 114 9.60 14.77 -20.93
CA ALA A 114 10.14 15.51 -22.07
C ALA A 114 10.15 17.03 -21.88
N LEU A 115 9.41 17.55 -20.89
CA LEU A 115 9.27 18.98 -20.61
C LEU A 115 10.28 19.46 -19.57
N ASN A 116 10.51 20.79 -19.54
CA ASN A 116 11.32 21.48 -18.53
C ASN A 116 10.76 22.89 -18.24
N GLY A 117 11.13 23.48 -17.11
CA GLY A 117 10.79 24.86 -16.75
C GLY A 117 9.29 25.09 -16.75
N ALA A 118 8.86 26.24 -17.29
CA ALA A 118 7.45 26.67 -17.26
C ALA A 118 6.50 25.70 -17.98
N SER A 119 6.93 25.02 -19.04
CA SER A 119 6.11 24.01 -19.72
C SER A 119 5.91 22.78 -18.86
N PHE A 120 6.95 22.34 -18.15
CA PHE A 120 6.84 21.28 -17.14
C PHE A 120 5.89 21.69 -16.02
N ASP A 121 6.07 22.89 -15.48
CA ASP A 121 5.29 23.39 -14.35
C ASP A 121 3.78 23.40 -14.65
N LYS A 122 3.39 23.90 -15.80
CA LYS A 122 1.98 23.93 -16.23
C LYS A 122 1.40 22.53 -16.42
N GLN A 123 2.14 21.64 -17.08
CA GLN A 123 1.68 20.28 -17.31
C GLN A 123 1.59 19.48 -16.01
N TYR A 124 2.60 19.59 -15.13
CA TYR A 124 2.60 18.93 -13.82
C TYR A 124 1.42 19.42 -12.97
N ALA A 125 1.22 20.73 -12.89
CA ALA A 125 0.12 21.31 -12.10
C ALA A 125 -1.25 20.84 -12.60
N SER A 126 -1.47 20.78 -13.91
CA SER A 126 -2.73 20.36 -14.51
C SER A 126 -2.97 18.86 -14.35
N GLU A 127 -2.03 18.02 -14.84
CA GLU A 127 -2.25 16.58 -14.95
C GLU A 127 -1.99 15.85 -13.62
N VAL A 128 -0.90 16.18 -12.92
CA VAL A 128 -0.53 15.50 -11.68
C VAL A 128 -1.17 16.20 -10.47
N GLY A 129 -1.09 17.51 -10.44
CA GLY A 129 -1.66 18.30 -9.33
C GLY A 129 -3.18 18.20 -9.31
N VAL A 130 -3.87 18.73 -10.30
CA VAL A 130 -5.33 18.87 -10.23
C VAL A 130 -6.06 17.61 -10.68
N LYS A 131 -5.77 17.08 -11.88
CA LYS A 131 -6.55 16.01 -12.47
C LYS A 131 -6.37 14.70 -11.72
N ALA A 132 -5.13 14.27 -11.48
CA ALA A 132 -4.88 13.01 -10.77
C ALA A 132 -5.45 13.06 -9.34
N HIS A 133 -5.35 14.18 -8.63
CA HIS A 133 -5.94 14.30 -7.30
C HIS A 133 -7.47 14.34 -7.30
N ASN A 134 -8.13 14.90 -8.32
CA ASN A 134 -9.58 14.75 -8.45
C ASN A 134 -9.99 13.28 -8.62
N GLU A 135 -9.26 12.53 -9.44
CA GLU A 135 -9.49 11.09 -9.65
C GLU A 135 -9.21 10.29 -8.37
N ALA A 136 -8.11 10.59 -7.67
CA ALA A 136 -7.76 9.94 -6.42
C ALA A 136 -8.79 10.22 -5.30
N VAL A 137 -9.20 11.48 -5.12
CA VAL A 137 -10.25 11.85 -4.15
C VAL A 137 -11.56 11.10 -4.45
N ALA A 138 -11.98 11.02 -5.72
CA ALA A 138 -13.18 10.28 -6.08
C ALA A 138 -13.05 8.77 -5.77
N LEU A 139 -11.89 8.17 -6.10
CA LEU A 139 -11.59 6.77 -5.83
C LEU A 139 -11.63 6.46 -4.32
N PHE A 140 -10.94 7.27 -3.51
CA PHE A 140 -10.86 7.08 -2.06
C PHE A 140 -12.17 7.39 -1.36
N ARG A 141 -12.92 8.39 -1.82
CA ARG A 141 -14.26 8.71 -1.29
C ARG A 141 -15.21 7.52 -1.49
N LYS A 142 -15.20 6.92 -2.69
CA LYS A 142 -15.99 5.73 -2.96
C LYS A 142 -15.58 4.57 -2.03
N ALA A 143 -14.30 4.26 -1.94
CA ALA A 143 -13.83 3.17 -1.09
C ALA A 143 -14.10 3.41 0.40
N SER A 144 -14.01 4.66 0.88
CA SER A 144 -14.32 5.03 2.27
C SER A 144 -15.78 4.79 2.66
N ALA A 145 -16.68 4.77 1.69
CA ALA A 145 -18.11 4.53 1.89
C ALA A 145 -18.50 3.06 1.61
N GLU A 146 -17.95 2.46 0.55
CA GLU A 146 -18.46 1.24 -0.06
C GLU A 146 -17.57 0.00 0.10
N ALA A 147 -16.29 0.14 0.51
CA ALA A 147 -15.41 -1.00 0.70
C ALA A 147 -15.99 -1.95 1.77
N ARG A 148 -16.02 -3.24 1.44
CA ARG A 148 -16.63 -4.27 2.29
C ARG A 148 -15.67 -4.77 3.36
N ASP A 149 -14.37 -4.84 3.03
CA ASP A 149 -13.33 -5.11 4.03
C ASP A 149 -13.13 -3.87 4.91
N THR A 150 -13.21 -4.07 6.23
CA THR A 150 -13.14 -2.98 7.20
C THR A 150 -11.82 -2.26 7.18
N ASP A 151 -10.70 -2.99 7.01
CA ASP A 151 -9.36 -2.38 7.03
C ASP A 151 -9.10 -1.58 5.74
N VAL A 152 -9.63 -2.07 4.60
CA VAL A 152 -9.59 -1.33 3.32
C VAL A 152 -10.39 -0.03 3.42
N ARG A 153 -11.59 -0.11 3.99
CA ARG A 153 -12.43 1.08 4.22
C ARG A 153 -11.78 2.08 5.16
N GLU A 154 -11.15 1.60 6.22
CA GLU A 154 -10.46 2.46 7.19
C GLU A 154 -9.22 3.12 6.57
N PHE A 155 -8.43 2.38 5.79
CA PHE A 155 -7.31 2.96 5.02
C PHE A 155 -7.78 4.10 4.11
N ALA A 156 -8.89 3.87 3.38
CA ALA A 156 -9.45 4.90 2.51
C ALA A 156 -9.92 6.14 3.30
N ARG A 157 -10.60 5.95 4.43
CA ARG A 157 -11.05 7.04 5.30
C ARG A 157 -9.90 7.84 5.89
N LYS A 158 -8.84 7.17 6.32
CA LYS A 158 -7.65 7.82 6.89
C LYS A 158 -6.89 8.64 5.85
N THR A 159 -6.80 8.16 4.62
CA THR A 159 -6.02 8.79 3.55
C THR A 159 -6.77 9.92 2.84
N LEU A 160 -8.09 9.83 2.74
CA LEU A 160 -8.92 10.79 1.99
C LEU A 160 -8.70 12.27 2.37
N PRO A 161 -8.63 12.67 3.65
CA PRO A 161 -8.40 14.08 4.00
C PRO A 161 -7.08 14.62 3.47
N THR A 162 -6.02 13.82 3.44
CA THR A 162 -4.72 14.20 2.87
C THR A 162 -4.83 14.46 1.37
N LEU A 163 -5.53 13.59 0.64
CA LEU A 163 -5.74 13.76 -0.80
C LEU A 163 -6.59 15.01 -1.12
N GLU A 164 -7.61 15.29 -0.32
CA GLU A 164 -8.42 16.51 -0.44
C GLU A 164 -7.58 17.76 -0.19
N HIS A 165 -6.70 17.73 0.82
CA HIS A 165 -5.75 18.81 1.08
C HIS A 165 -4.78 19.01 -0.09
N HIS A 166 -4.23 17.94 -0.63
CA HIS A 166 -3.35 17.99 -1.82
C HIS A 166 -4.06 18.62 -3.02
N LEU A 167 -5.32 18.29 -3.26
CA LEU A 167 -6.10 18.90 -4.35
C LEU A 167 -6.23 20.41 -4.19
N GLU A 168 -6.46 20.92 -2.99
CA GLU A 168 -6.55 22.37 -2.75
C GLU A 168 -5.18 23.05 -2.94
N MET A 169 -4.11 22.42 -2.45
CA MET A 169 -2.74 22.89 -2.71
C MET A 169 -2.43 22.92 -4.22
N ALA A 170 -2.84 21.88 -4.94
CA ALA A 170 -2.63 21.78 -6.38
C ALA A 170 -3.37 22.86 -7.17
N LYS A 171 -4.62 23.19 -6.82
CA LYS A 171 -5.38 24.28 -7.43
C LYS A 171 -4.68 25.62 -7.22
N THR A 172 -4.18 25.89 -6.01
CA THR A 172 -3.41 27.09 -5.69
C THR A 172 -2.14 27.15 -6.55
N MET A 173 -1.34 26.08 -6.57
CA MET A 173 -0.14 25.98 -7.39
C MET A 173 -0.44 26.17 -8.89
N ALA A 174 -1.50 25.55 -9.41
CA ALA A 174 -1.90 25.68 -10.81
C ALA A 174 -2.25 27.15 -11.18
N SER A 175 -2.91 27.86 -10.27
CA SER A 175 -3.18 29.30 -10.45
C SER A 175 -1.90 30.15 -10.49
N GLU A 176 -0.88 29.79 -9.68
CA GLU A 176 0.40 30.51 -9.66
C GLU A 176 1.19 30.30 -10.96
N VAL A 177 1.28 29.06 -11.49
CA VAL A 177 2.07 28.77 -12.69
C VAL A 177 1.37 29.10 -14.01
N SER A 178 0.09 29.51 -13.96
CA SER A 178 -0.68 29.94 -15.14
C SER A 178 -0.57 31.43 -15.42
N ARG A 179 0.00 32.20 -14.50
CA ARG A 179 0.24 33.66 -14.64
C ARG A 179 1.52 33.92 -15.41
#